data_93335bc7acc8c78a4a5778d6d80fb391
#
_entry.id   93335bc7acc8c78a4a5778d6d80fb391
#
_cell.length_a   1.000
_cell.length_b   1.000
_cell.length_c   1.000
_cell.angle_alpha   90.00
_cell.angle_beta   90.00
_cell.angle_gamma   90.00
#
_symmetry.space_group_name_H-M   'P 1'
#
loop_
_entity.id
_entity.type
_entity.pdbx_description
1 polymer ?
#
loop_
_entity_poly.entity_id
_entity_poly.type
_entity_poly.pdbx_seq_one_letter_code
_entity_poly.pdbx_strand_id
1 'polypeptide(L)'
;MIERVGRPPGRFFRRRECWVPTWRTWVIALVVGLAGVAGVVFGVHPFLALTRPVAADVLVVEGWCDDEVMKAALTEFERNQYSTLLVTGGPVDMGAALNAYATFAEFGAANLRKMARHEVPIVPVPAPRVDRDRTYSTAVALRQWFLKQGSPPARINLVTVGPHARRSRLLFQIALGQATEVGILSIPDPKFDPDRWWTSSAGVRTVIGEFLAYAYAATLFQPTPVSAGAAVPLPTVDRPQGL
;
A
#
# COMPACT_ATOMS: atom_id res chain seq x y z
N MET A 1 29.25 -75.59 -1.72
CA MET A 1 29.70 -74.26 -2.08
C MET A 1 28.68 -73.69 -3.06
N ILE A 2 27.71 -72.90 -2.56
CA ILE A 2 26.61 -72.40 -3.39
C ILE A 2 26.91 -70.91 -3.63
N GLU A 3 27.30 -70.61 -4.85
CA GLU A 3 27.58 -69.28 -5.36
C GLU A 3 26.27 -68.51 -5.53
N ARG A 4 26.08 -67.44 -4.75
CA ARG A 4 24.91 -66.57 -4.92
C ARG A 4 25.15 -65.67 -6.14
N VAL A 5 24.53 -66.03 -7.22
CA VAL A 5 24.45 -65.19 -8.41
C VAL A 5 23.63 -63.93 -8.08
N GLY A 6 24.36 -62.81 -7.95
CA GLY A 6 23.72 -61.50 -7.74
C GLY A 6 22.86 -61.11 -8.95
N ARG A 7 21.56 -60.86 -8.75
CA ARG A 7 20.67 -60.32 -9.80
C ARG A 7 21.22 -58.96 -10.30
N PRO A 8 21.25 -58.73 -11.62
CA PRO A 8 21.67 -57.44 -12.16
C PRO A 8 20.71 -56.35 -11.72
N PRO A 9 21.24 -55.14 -11.45
CA PRO A 9 20.39 -53.99 -11.06
C PRO A 9 19.41 -53.68 -12.19
N GLY A 10 18.12 -53.63 -11.85
CA GLY A 10 17.04 -53.32 -12.78
C GLY A 10 17.26 -52.00 -13.53
N ARG A 11 16.86 -51.93 -14.80
CA ARG A 11 17.10 -50.82 -15.74
C ARG A 11 16.59 -49.46 -15.27
N PHE A 12 15.72 -49.46 -14.27
CA PHE A 12 15.06 -48.22 -13.71
C PHE A 12 15.43 -47.92 -12.28
N PHE A 13 16.17 -48.78 -11.54
CA PHE A 13 16.49 -48.58 -10.16
C PHE A 13 17.99 -48.80 -9.90
N ARG A 14 18.64 -47.75 -9.38
CA ARG A 14 20.03 -47.83 -8.92
C ARG A 14 20.08 -47.69 -7.43
N ARG A 15 20.62 -48.65 -6.71
CA ARG A 15 20.88 -48.55 -5.28
C ARG A 15 21.95 -47.48 -5.05
N ARG A 16 21.62 -46.43 -4.30
CA ARG A 16 22.57 -45.40 -3.83
C ARG A 16 22.61 -45.43 -2.32
N GLU A 17 23.79 -45.35 -1.76
CA GLU A 17 23.98 -45.08 -0.34
C GLU A 17 23.59 -43.60 -0.11
N CYS A 18 22.59 -43.37 0.71
CA CYS A 18 22.14 -42.02 1.04
C CYS A 18 22.54 -41.72 2.49
N TRP A 19 23.11 -40.54 2.70
CA TRP A 19 23.28 -40.00 4.05
C TRP A 19 21.92 -39.66 4.63
N VAL A 20 21.54 -40.31 5.71
CA VAL A 20 20.27 -40.06 6.41
C VAL A 20 20.56 -39.14 7.58
N PRO A 21 19.86 -37.98 7.69
CA PRO A 21 20.02 -37.07 8.81
C PRO A 21 19.73 -37.79 10.12
N THR A 22 20.55 -37.52 11.14
CA THR A 22 20.32 -38.03 12.49
C THR A 22 19.11 -37.31 13.13
N TRP A 23 18.54 -37.89 14.21
CA TRP A 23 17.44 -37.24 14.94
C TRP A 23 17.86 -35.83 15.45
N ARG A 24 19.12 -35.60 15.77
CA ARG A 24 19.65 -34.28 16.17
C ARG A 24 19.54 -33.26 15.04
N THR A 25 19.84 -33.69 13.81
CA THR A 25 19.70 -32.82 12.61
C THR A 25 18.25 -32.41 12.41
N TRP A 26 17.30 -33.33 12.60
CA TRP A 26 15.86 -33.04 12.51
C TRP A 26 15.40 -32.09 13.60
N VAL A 27 15.90 -32.22 14.85
CA VAL A 27 15.59 -31.28 15.94
C VAL A 27 16.13 -29.89 15.63
N ILE A 28 17.37 -29.79 15.14
CA ILE A 28 17.96 -28.51 14.74
C ILE A 28 17.14 -27.89 13.59
N ALA A 29 16.82 -28.66 12.56
CA ALA A 29 16.02 -28.16 11.43
C ALA A 29 14.64 -27.68 11.89
N LEU A 30 13.98 -28.39 12.82
CA LEU A 30 12.70 -27.96 13.39
C LEU A 30 12.85 -26.63 14.16
N VAL A 31 13.85 -26.51 15.03
CA VAL A 31 14.07 -25.28 15.80
C VAL A 31 14.38 -24.10 14.89
N VAL A 32 15.23 -24.27 13.88
CA VAL A 32 15.53 -23.23 12.90
C VAL A 32 14.28 -22.87 12.08
N GLY A 33 13.49 -23.87 11.69
CA GLY A 33 12.21 -23.65 10.98
C GLY A 33 11.21 -22.84 11.83
N LEU A 34 11.03 -23.21 13.10
CA LEU A 34 10.14 -22.49 14.02
C LEU A 34 10.64 -21.05 14.28
N ALA A 35 11.93 -20.87 14.48
CA ALA A 35 12.52 -19.54 14.63
C ALA A 35 12.32 -18.68 13.36
N GLY A 36 12.47 -19.28 12.18
CA GLY A 36 12.19 -18.62 10.90
C GLY A 36 10.73 -18.19 10.76
N VAL A 37 9.79 -19.08 11.07
CA VAL A 37 8.34 -18.77 11.07
C VAL A 37 8.04 -17.65 12.06
N ALA A 38 8.56 -17.73 13.27
CA ALA A 38 8.39 -16.68 14.28
C ALA A 38 8.95 -15.34 13.78
N GLY A 39 10.15 -15.33 13.20
CA GLY A 39 10.75 -14.14 12.61
C GLY A 39 9.89 -13.50 11.51
N VAL A 40 9.27 -14.31 10.66
CA VAL A 40 8.32 -13.83 9.64
C VAL A 40 7.06 -13.27 10.31
N VAL A 41 6.43 -14.02 11.21
CA VAL A 41 5.18 -13.62 11.86
C VAL A 41 5.32 -12.30 12.62
N PHE A 42 6.39 -12.14 13.39
CA PHE A 42 6.65 -10.91 14.16
C PHE A 42 7.24 -9.79 13.32
N GLY A 43 7.95 -10.10 12.24
CA GLY A 43 8.66 -9.12 11.41
C GLY A 43 7.85 -8.54 10.24
N VAL A 44 6.89 -9.29 9.69
CA VAL A 44 6.20 -8.88 8.46
C VAL A 44 5.35 -7.63 8.64
N HIS A 45 4.61 -7.49 9.74
CA HIS A 45 3.78 -6.31 10.00
C HIS A 45 4.63 -5.04 10.12
N PRO A 46 5.64 -4.93 11.03
CA PRO A 46 6.46 -3.72 11.12
C PRO A 46 7.30 -3.47 9.85
N PHE A 47 7.63 -4.51 9.09
CA PHE A 47 8.24 -4.33 7.78
C PHE A 47 7.30 -3.60 6.81
N LEU A 48 6.01 -3.94 6.78
CA LEU A 48 5.01 -3.35 5.88
C LEU A 48 4.51 -1.98 6.37
N ALA A 49 4.24 -1.86 7.67
CA ALA A 49 3.73 -0.64 8.31
C ALA A 49 4.85 0.38 8.55
N LEU A 50 5.56 0.73 7.47
CA LEU A 50 6.71 1.63 7.51
C LEU A 50 6.28 3.06 7.84
N THR A 51 6.89 3.68 8.86
CA THR A 51 6.82 5.13 9.09
C THR A 51 8.21 5.73 8.92
N ARG A 52 8.35 6.58 7.91
CA ARG A 52 9.60 7.28 7.57
C ARG A 52 9.25 8.63 6.93
N PRO A 53 8.82 9.64 7.72
CA PRO A 53 8.55 10.96 7.19
C PRO A 53 9.83 11.67 6.76
N VAL A 54 9.67 12.66 5.89
CA VAL A 54 10.71 13.58 5.43
C VAL A 54 10.29 15.01 5.71
N ALA A 55 11.23 15.96 5.73
CA ALA A 55 10.89 17.37 5.83
C ALA A 55 10.21 17.80 4.51
N ALA A 56 8.91 18.00 4.51
CA ALA A 56 8.09 18.28 3.34
C ALA A 56 7.03 19.34 3.62
N ASP A 57 6.68 20.12 2.60
CA ASP A 57 5.65 21.16 2.68
C ASP A 57 4.26 20.64 2.31
N VAL A 58 4.18 19.47 1.70
CA VAL A 58 2.92 18.86 1.22
C VAL A 58 2.66 17.55 1.95
N LEU A 59 1.48 17.46 2.57
CA LEU A 59 0.95 16.24 3.13
C LEU A 59 -0.07 15.65 2.17
N VAL A 60 0.02 14.36 1.91
CA VAL A 60 -0.90 13.62 1.04
C VAL A 60 -1.58 12.53 1.86
N VAL A 61 -2.88 12.36 1.75
CA VAL A 61 -3.62 11.27 2.38
C VAL A 61 -4.44 10.48 1.36
N GLU A 62 -4.50 9.16 1.51
CA GLU A 62 -5.35 8.32 0.70
C GLU A 62 -6.81 8.41 1.19
N GLY A 63 -7.70 8.95 0.37
CA GLY A 63 -9.06 9.35 0.73
C GLY A 63 -10.04 8.21 1.04
N TRP A 64 -9.64 6.96 0.83
CA TRP A 64 -10.40 5.75 1.18
C TRP A 64 -10.14 5.26 2.62
N CYS A 65 -9.20 5.88 3.31
CA CYS A 65 -8.86 5.51 4.68
C CYS A 65 -10.00 5.83 5.66
N ASP A 66 -10.03 5.08 6.77
CA ASP A 66 -11.00 5.25 7.86
C ASP A 66 -10.81 6.60 8.61
N ASP A 67 -11.81 6.99 9.39
CA ASP A 67 -11.85 8.27 10.12
C ASP A 67 -10.67 8.47 11.09
N GLU A 68 -10.16 7.40 11.70
CA GLU A 68 -8.99 7.44 12.58
C GLU A 68 -7.74 7.89 11.83
N VAL A 69 -7.56 7.40 10.60
CA VAL A 69 -6.43 7.80 9.74
C VAL A 69 -6.60 9.26 9.30
N MET A 70 -7.83 9.68 8.99
CA MET A 70 -8.13 11.07 8.64
C MET A 70 -7.84 12.03 9.79
N LYS A 71 -8.23 11.68 11.03
CA LYS A 71 -7.91 12.46 12.24
C LYS A 71 -6.40 12.53 12.49
N ALA A 72 -5.69 11.41 12.29
CA ALA A 72 -4.25 11.37 12.43
C ALA A 72 -3.56 12.24 11.37
N ALA A 73 -4.06 12.27 10.13
CA ALA A 73 -3.55 13.14 9.08
C ALA A 73 -3.75 14.63 9.40
N LEU A 74 -4.91 15.03 9.95
CA LEU A 74 -5.13 16.40 10.43
C LEU A 74 -4.18 16.75 11.59
N THR A 75 -4.02 15.85 12.55
CA THR A 75 -3.11 16.06 13.68
C THR A 75 -1.66 16.21 13.21
N GLU A 76 -1.25 15.42 12.22
CA GLU A 76 0.07 15.51 11.59
C GLU A 76 0.23 16.85 10.88
N PHE A 77 -0.80 17.28 10.12
CA PHE A 77 -0.81 18.56 9.43
C PHE A 77 -0.68 19.74 10.41
N GLU A 78 -1.43 19.73 11.51
CA GLU A 78 -1.41 20.78 12.54
C GLU A 78 -0.10 20.84 13.34
N ARG A 79 0.55 19.69 13.55
CA ARG A 79 1.82 19.62 14.31
C ARG A 79 3.04 20.04 13.51
N ASN A 80 2.96 19.88 12.21
CA ASN A 80 4.08 20.15 11.31
C ASN A 80 3.68 21.28 10.34
N GLN A 81 4.65 21.96 9.77
CA GLN A 81 4.41 23.16 8.95
C GLN A 81 4.12 22.78 7.49
N TYR A 82 3.10 21.95 7.25
CA TYR A 82 2.65 21.70 5.89
C TYR A 82 1.83 22.88 5.36
N SER A 83 2.04 23.21 4.09
CA SER A 83 1.29 24.27 3.40
C SER A 83 -0.02 23.79 2.81
N THR A 84 -0.13 22.50 2.48
CA THR A 84 -1.28 21.94 1.77
C THR A 84 -1.49 20.48 2.16
N LEU A 85 -2.76 20.09 2.31
CA LEU A 85 -3.21 18.72 2.51
C LEU A 85 -3.93 18.23 1.25
N LEU A 86 -3.31 17.33 0.51
CA LEU A 86 -3.88 16.73 -0.69
C LEU A 86 -4.54 15.41 -0.37
N VAL A 87 -5.74 15.16 -0.91
CA VAL A 87 -6.48 13.93 -0.73
C VAL A 87 -6.58 13.21 -2.06
N THR A 88 -5.97 12.02 -2.15
CA THR A 88 -5.97 11.23 -3.38
C THR A 88 -6.99 10.09 -3.31
N GLY A 89 -7.59 9.71 -4.44
CA GLY A 89 -8.50 8.58 -4.47
C GLY A 89 -9.20 8.44 -5.81
N GLY A 90 -9.43 7.18 -6.21
CA GLY A 90 -10.19 6.82 -7.40
C GLY A 90 -11.70 6.88 -7.16
N PRO A 91 -12.49 6.45 -8.17
CA PRO A 91 -13.95 6.39 -8.09
C PRO A 91 -14.46 5.51 -6.95
N VAL A 92 -15.58 5.91 -6.35
CA VAL A 92 -16.28 5.10 -5.35
C VAL A 92 -17.14 4.06 -6.10
N ASP A 93 -16.82 2.78 -5.89
CA ASP A 93 -17.48 1.65 -6.60
C ASP A 93 -18.82 1.22 -5.97
N MET A 94 -19.27 1.87 -4.92
CA MET A 94 -20.52 1.53 -4.24
C MET A 94 -21.69 2.27 -4.85
N GLY A 95 -22.60 1.52 -5.49
CA GLY A 95 -23.91 1.87 -5.99
C GLY A 95 -24.17 3.36 -6.24
N ALA A 96 -24.00 3.81 -7.47
CA ALA A 96 -24.01 5.24 -7.88
C ALA A 96 -25.22 6.07 -7.38
N ALA A 97 -26.30 5.44 -6.95
CA ALA A 97 -27.49 6.12 -6.43
C ALA A 97 -27.39 6.63 -4.99
N LEU A 98 -26.36 6.21 -4.23
CA LEU A 98 -26.19 6.55 -2.80
C LEU A 98 -24.96 7.42 -2.51
N ASN A 99 -24.17 7.75 -3.53
CA ASN A 99 -22.90 8.47 -3.32
C ASN A 99 -23.05 9.95 -3.66
N ALA A 100 -22.98 10.80 -2.63
CA ALA A 100 -22.85 12.25 -2.80
C ALA A 100 -21.52 12.68 -3.44
N TYR A 101 -20.54 11.75 -3.56
CA TYR A 101 -19.19 11.99 -4.05
C TYR A 101 -18.83 10.99 -5.15
N ALA A 102 -18.21 11.47 -6.22
CA ALA A 102 -17.80 10.63 -7.34
C ALA A 102 -16.53 9.83 -7.04
N THR A 103 -15.66 10.36 -6.18
CA THR A 103 -14.35 9.77 -5.87
C THR A 103 -14.07 9.72 -4.36
N PHE A 104 -13.19 8.81 -3.95
CA PHE A 104 -12.64 8.79 -2.60
C PHE A 104 -11.83 10.04 -2.27
N ALA A 105 -11.22 10.70 -3.26
CA ALA A 105 -10.55 11.96 -3.05
C ALA A 105 -11.52 13.06 -2.57
N GLU A 106 -12.67 13.19 -3.23
CA GLU A 106 -13.71 14.15 -2.86
C GLU A 106 -14.37 13.80 -1.52
N PHE A 107 -14.70 12.52 -1.32
CA PHE A 107 -15.25 12.02 -0.07
C PHE A 107 -14.31 12.29 1.12
N GLY A 108 -13.04 11.87 1.01
CA GLY A 108 -12.05 12.08 2.06
C GLY A 108 -11.78 13.57 2.33
N ALA A 109 -11.72 14.40 1.29
CA ALA A 109 -11.57 15.85 1.45
C ALA A 109 -12.77 16.50 2.17
N ALA A 110 -13.99 16.08 1.85
CA ALA A 110 -15.19 16.55 2.54
C ALA A 110 -15.22 16.10 4.01
N ASN A 111 -14.80 14.85 4.28
CA ASN A 111 -14.71 14.30 5.62
C ASN A 111 -13.67 15.05 6.47
N LEU A 112 -12.46 15.28 5.94
CA LEU A 112 -11.42 16.05 6.58
C LEU A 112 -11.87 17.50 6.90
N ARG A 113 -12.55 18.18 5.97
CA ARG A 113 -13.09 19.53 6.22
C ARG A 113 -14.12 19.56 7.35
N LYS A 114 -14.94 18.50 7.51
CA LYS A 114 -15.88 18.39 8.64
C LYS A 114 -15.16 18.15 9.99
N MET A 115 -14.02 17.47 9.98
CA MET A 115 -13.23 17.15 11.17
C MET A 115 -12.29 18.29 11.58
N ALA A 116 -11.86 19.11 10.61
CA ALA A 116 -10.93 20.21 10.85
C ALA A 116 -11.54 21.26 11.79
N ARG A 117 -10.76 21.67 12.78
CA ARG A 117 -11.16 22.72 13.77
C ARG A 117 -10.89 24.13 13.26
N HIS A 118 -10.01 24.25 12.27
CA HIS A 118 -9.57 25.50 11.65
C HIS A 118 -9.63 25.35 10.14
N GLU A 119 -9.47 26.45 9.44
CA GLU A 119 -9.35 26.42 7.99
C GLU A 119 -8.03 25.74 7.58
N VAL A 120 -8.14 24.58 6.94
CA VAL A 120 -7.03 23.80 6.40
C VAL A 120 -7.13 23.81 4.89
N PRO A 121 -6.04 24.07 4.15
CA PRO A 121 -6.04 24.03 2.68
C PRO A 121 -6.10 22.58 2.18
N ILE A 122 -7.30 22.01 2.17
CA ILE A 122 -7.59 20.63 1.74
C ILE A 122 -8.01 20.63 0.29
N VAL A 123 -7.22 19.93 -0.55
CA VAL A 123 -7.48 19.85 -2.00
C VAL A 123 -7.68 18.37 -2.42
N PRO A 124 -8.83 18.01 -3.00
CA PRO A 124 -9.02 16.69 -3.58
C PRO A 124 -8.27 16.55 -4.91
N VAL A 125 -7.63 15.41 -5.10
CA VAL A 125 -6.94 15.02 -6.34
C VAL A 125 -7.54 13.70 -6.84
N PRO A 126 -8.62 13.75 -7.60
CA PRO A 126 -9.30 12.57 -8.12
C PRO A 126 -8.42 11.79 -9.11
N ALA A 127 -8.47 10.47 -9.02
CA ALA A 127 -7.86 9.58 -10.00
C ALA A 127 -8.93 8.94 -10.91
N PRO A 128 -8.57 8.59 -12.15
CA PRO A 128 -9.49 7.95 -13.09
C PRO A 128 -9.83 6.51 -12.63
N ARG A 129 -10.94 5.98 -13.17
CA ARG A 129 -11.29 4.56 -13.02
C ARG A 129 -10.27 3.69 -13.74
N VAL A 130 -9.77 2.70 -13.04
CA VAL A 130 -8.88 1.66 -13.58
C VAL A 130 -9.28 0.29 -12.99
N ASP A 131 -9.10 -0.77 -13.78
CA ASP A 131 -9.45 -2.13 -13.36
C ASP A 131 -8.39 -2.73 -12.41
N ARG A 132 -7.14 -2.26 -12.52
CA ARG A 132 -6.00 -2.76 -11.73
C ARG A 132 -5.04 -1.62 -11.35
N ASP A 133 -4.16 -1.90 -10.40
CA ASP A 133 -3.09 -0.98 -9.96
C ASP A 133 -3.60 0.39 -9.50
N ARG A 134 -4.73 0.39 -8.76
CA ARG A 134 -5.43 1.62 -8.31
C ARG A 134 -4.53 2.58 -7.54
N THR A 135 -3.68 2.07 -6.63
CA THR A 135 -2.73 2.89 -5.87
C THR A 135 -1.72 3.60 -6.79
N TYR A 136 -1.22 2.91 -7.83
CA TYR A 136 -0.35 3.55 -8.82
C TYR A 136 -1.10 4.60 -9.65
N SER A 137 -2.33 4.32 -10.05
CA SER A 137 -3.18 5.27 -10.78
C SER A 137 -3.43 6.55 -9.98
N THR A 138 -3.67 6.45 -8.67
CA THR A 138 -3.81 7.63 -7.79
C THR A 138 -2.52 8.42 -7.69
N ALA A 139 -1.38 7.77 -7.61
CA ALA A 139 -0.07 8.43 -7.60
C ALA A 139 0.24 9.14 -8.93
N VAL A 140 -0.16 8.54 -10.05
CA VAL A 140 -0.04 9.17 -11.39
C VAL A 140 -0.93 10.41 -11.49
N ALA A 141 -2.17 10.33 -10.99
CA ALA A 141 -3.07 11.48 -10.95
C ALA A 141 -2.49 12.63 -10.12
N LEU A 142 -1.88 12.31 -8.97
CA LEU A 142 -1.16 13.29 -8.14
C LEU A 142 -0.01 13.96 -8.91
N ARG A 143 0.82 13.16 -9.60
CA ARG A 143 1.89 13.73 -10.45
C ARG A 143 1.35 14.67 -11.52
N GLN A 144 0.28 14.29 -12.21
CA GLN A 144 -0.35 15.12 -13.23
C GLN A 144 -0.92 16.41 -12.64
N TRP A 145 -1.49 16.33 -11.43
CA TRP A 145 -1.97 17.50 -10.72
C TRP A 145 -0.82 18.48 -10.43
N PHE A 146 0.32 18.00 -9.88
CA PHE A 146 1.51 18.84 -9.64
C PHE A 146 2.02 19.50 -10.92
N LEU A 147 2.09 18.76 -12.02
CA LEU A 147 2.53 19.32 -13.31
C LEU A 147 1.61 20.44 -13.81
N LYS A 148 0.29 20.35 -13.55
CA LYS A 148 -0.67 21.42 -13.86
C LYS A 148 -0.51 22.64 -12.95
N GLN A 149 0.00 22.47 -11.73
CA GLN A 149 0.30 23.57 -10.79
C GLN A 149 1.68 24.20 -11.04
N GLY A 150 2.46 23.69 -11.99
CA GLY A 150 3.78 24.19 -12.37
C GLY A 150 4.87 23.12 -12.29
N SER A 151 5.11 22.53 -11.13
CA SER A 151 6.09 21.46 -10.96
C SER A 151 5.80 20.62 -9.72
N PRO A 152 6.18 19.34 -9.71
CA PRO A 152 6.14 18.53 -8.50
C PRO A 152 7.06 19.10 -7.40
N PRO A 153 6.65 19.05 -6.12
CA PRO A 153 7.50 19.45 -5.01
C PRO A 153 8.68 18.49 -4.87
N ALA A 154 9.77 18.97 -4.28
CA ALA A 154 10.94 18.14 -4.03
C ALA A 154 10.65 16.98 -3.04
N ARG A 155 9.71 17.18 -2.11
CA ARG A 155 9.35 16.21 -1.07
C ARG A 155 7.87 16.28 -0.74
N ILE A 156 7.30 15.11 -0.46
CA ILE A 156 5.95 14.96 0.10
C ILE A 156 5.96 13.94 1.23
N ASN A 157 5.00 14.03 2.15
CA ASN A 157 4.69 12.96 3.08
C ASN A 157 3.33 12.35 2.73
N LEU A 158 3.29 11.02 2.62
CA LEU A 158 2.07 10.26 2.36
C LEU A 158 1.57 9.64 3.66
N VAL A 159 0.31 9.84 4.00
CA VAL A 159 -0.39 9.19 5.11
C VAL A 159 -1.28 8.08 4.58
N THR A 160 -1.15 6.91 5.18
CA THR A 160 -1.98 5.74 4.85
C THR A 160 -2.13 4.80 6.04
N VAL A 161 -2.87 3.70 5.88
CA VAL A 161 -3.21 2.76 6.94
C VAL A 161 -2.24 1.57 7.01
N GLY A 162 -1.69 1.30 8.17
CA GLY A 162 -0.99 0.08 8.56
C GLY A 162 -0.07 -0.54 7.51
N PRO A 163 -0.22 -1.84 7.23
CA PRO A 163 0.63 -2.60 6.30
C PRO A 163 0.62 -2.11 4.86
N HIS A 164 -0.37 -1.27 4.48
CA HIS A 164 -0.45 -0.67 3.14
C HIS A 164 0.72 0.30 2.84
N ALA A 165 1.34 0.85 3.87
CA ALA A 165 2.28 1.95 3.79
C ALA A 165 3.50 1.68 2.89
N ARG A 166 4.14 0.51 3.02
CA ARG A 166 5.34 0.22 2.22
C ARG A 166 5.04 0.13 0.73
N ARG A 167 3.91 -0.48 0.37
CA ARG A 167 3.48 -0.58 -1.04
C ARG A 167 3.06 0.77 -1.61
N SER A 168 2.28 1.55 -0.87
CA SER A 168 1.89 2.90 -1.30
C SER A 168 3.12 3.76 -1.53
N ARG A 169 4.05 3.81 -0.57
CA ARG A 169 5.30 4.56 -0.74
C ARG A 169 6.06 4.17 -2.01
N LEU A 170 6.21 2.86 -2.27
CA LEU A 170 6.90 2.37 -3.46
C LEU A 170 6.22 2.86 -4.74
N LEU A 171 4.90 2.67 -4.86
CA LEU A 171 4.14 3.02 -6.06
C LEU A 171 4.07 4.54 -6.28
N PHE A 172 3.96 5.34 -5.21
CA PHE A 172 4.03 6.79 -5.29
C PHE A 172 5.44 7.25 -5.71
N GLN A 173 6.51 6.64 -5.17
CA GLN A 173 7.87 6.95 -5.58
C GLN A 173 8.12 6.63 -7.06
N ILE A 174 7.59 5.49 -7.56
CA ILE A 174 7.68 5.14 -8.99
C ILE A 174 6.92 6.15 -9.85
N ALA A 175 5.71 6.53 -9.46
CA ALA A 175 4.88 7.46 -10.24
C ALA A 175 5.45 8.89 -10.27
N LEU A 176 5.93 9.40 -9.14
CA LEU A 176 6.47 10.78 -9.01
C LEU A 176 7.90 10.88 -9.56
N GLY A 177 8.61 9.75 -9.65
CA GLY A 177 9.98 9.71 -10.13
C GLY A 177 11.02 10.14 -9.08
N GLN A 178 12.27 10.35 -9.51
CA GLN A 178 13.37 10.66 -8.62
C GLN A 178 13.41 12.15 -8.18
N ALA A 179 12.68 13.02 -8.88
CA ALA A 179 12.64 14.44 -8.56
C ALA A 179 11.87 14.76 -7.28
N THR A 180 10.99 13.84 -6.83
CA THR A 180 10.18 13.98 -5.61
C THR A 180 10.52 12.86 -4.64
N GLU A 181 11.00 13.18 -3.46
CA GLU A 181 11.17 12.21 -2.37
C GLU A 181 9.84 11.96 -1.66
N VAL A 182 9.47 10.68 -1.50
CA VAL A 182 8.22 10.28 -0.84
C VAL A 182 8.52 9.76 0.58
N GLY A 183 8.21 10.57 1.58
CA GLY A 183 8.08 10.14 2.96
C GLY A 183 6.76 9.39 3.18
N ILE A 184 6.66 8.64 4.27
CA ILE A 184 5.48 7.82 4.59
C ILE A 184 5.19 7.82 6.08
N LEU A 185 3.91 7.96 6.43
CA LEU A 185 3.37 7.78 7.77
C LEU A 185 2.32 6.69 7.73
N SER A 186 2.61 5.59 8.43
CA SER A 186 1.69 4.48 8.61
C SER A 186 0.89 4.70 9.89
N ILE A 187 -0.42 4.87 9.76
CA ILE A 187 -1.33 4.95 10.90
C ILE A 187 -1.85 3.55 11.20
N PRO A 188 -1.86 3.08 12.46
CA PRO A 188 -2.39 1.76 12.80
C PRO A 188 -3.79 1.51 12.24
N ASP A 189 -4.03 0.31 11.70
CA ASP A 189 -5.37 -0.10 11.25
C ASP A 189 -6.23 -0.43 12.49
N PRO A 190 -7.36 0.26 12.71
CA PRO A 190 -8.20 0.02 13.89
C PRO A 190 -8.89 -1.34 13.88
N LYS A 191 -8.85 -2.08 12.78
CA LYS A 191 -9.55 -3.35 12.59
C LYS A 191 -8.86 -4.55 13.27
N PHE A 192 -7.60 -4.40 13.69
CA PHE A 192 -6.84 -5.46 14.35
C PHE A 192 -5.67 -4.91 15.18
N ASP A 193 -5.20 -5.72 16.13
CA ASP A 193 -4.00 -5.44 16.93
C ASP A 193 -2.75 -5.67 16.05
N PRO A 194 -1.92 -4.64 15.79
CA PRO A 194 -0.72 -4.75 14.96
C PRO A 194 0.31 -5.75 15.52
N ASP A 195 0.42 -5.88 16.84
CA ASP A 195 1.38 -6.78 17.50
C ASP A 195 0.89 -8.24 17.52
N ARG A 196 -0.40 -8.46 17.28
CA ARG A 196 -1.05 -9.78 17.25
C ARG A 196 -1.97 -9.93 16.05
N TRP A 197 -1.57 -9.39 14.91
CA TRP A 197 -2.35 -9.38 13.66
C TRP A 197 -2.87 -10.77 13.25
N TRP A 198 -2.12 -11.84 13.57
CA TRP A 198 -2.49 -13.23 13.26
C TRP A 198 -3.65 -13.77 14.09
N THR A 199 -4.11 -13.06 15.12
CA THR A 199 -5.23 -13.50 15.97
C THR A 199 -6.61 -13.10 15.42
N SER A 200 -6.65 -12.32 14.33
CA SER A 200 -7.89 -11.90 13.69
C SER A 200 -7.89 -12.17 12.20
N SER A 201 -9.05 -12.51 11.64
CA SER A 201 -9.20 -12.71 10.19
C SER A 201 -8.96 -11.42 9.39
N ALA A 202 -9.23 -10.25 9.97
CA ALA A 202 -8.94 -8.96 9.36
C ALA A 202 -7.44 -8.75 9.24
N GLY A 203 -6.69 -8.93 10.34
CA GLY A 203 -5.24 -8.80 10.36
C GLY A 203 -4.55 -9.78 9.41
N VAL A 204 -4.94 -11.07 9.44
CA VAL A 204 -4.38 -12.09 8.53
C VAL A 204 -4.58 -11.70 7.06
N ARG A 205 -5.80 -11.33 6.67
CA ARG A 205 -6.07 -10.91 5.27
C ARG A 205 -5.29 -9.66 4.88
N THR A 206 -5.26 -8.67 5.76
CA THR A 206 -4.58 -7.39 5.47
C THR A 206 -3.07 -7.60 5.36
N VAL A 207 -2.43 -8.22 6.37
CA VAL A 207 -0.97 -8.36 6.40
C VAL A 207 -0.46 -9.27 5.28
N ILE A 208 -1.09 -10.43 5.09
CA ILE A 208 -0.69 -11.36 4.02
C ILE A 208 -1.00 -10.75 2.64
N GLY A 209 -2.17 -10.15 2.47
CA GLY A 209 -2.55 -9.51 1.22
C GLY A 209 -1.60 -8.37 0.83
N GLU A 210 -1.24 -7.50 1.79
CA GLU A 210 -0.30 -6.41 1.53
C GLU A 210 1.14 -6.89 1.32
N PHE A 211 1.56 -7.98 1.98
CA PHE A 211 2.85 -8.59 1.70
C PHE A 211 2.96 -9.11 0.26
N LEU A 212 1.95 -9.85 -0.21
CA LEU A 212 1.90 -10.35 -1.58
C LEU A 212 1.82 -9.21 -2.61
N ALA A 213 0.97 -8.21 -2.32
CA ALA A 213 0.82 -7.05 -3.19
C ALA A 213 2.10 -6.19 -3.23
N TYR A 214 2.83 -6.06 -2.11
CA TYR A 214 4.14 -5.41 -2.08
C TYR A 214 5.19 -6.21 -2.86
N ALA A 215 5.25 -7.54 -2.68
CA ALA A 215 6.17 -8.39 -3.43
C ALA A 215 5.93 -8.27 -4.94
N TYR A 216 4.67 -8.29 -5.38
CA TYR A 216 4.31 -8.01 -6.77
C TYR A 216 4.80 -6.62 -7.22
N ALA A 217 4.51 -5.59 -6.44
CA ALA A 217 4.89 -4.22 -6.78
C ALA A 217 6.41 -4.02 -6.86
N ALA A 218 7.17 -4.74 -6.02
CA ALA A 218 8.63 -4.63 -5.97
C ALA A 218 9.36 -5.44 -7.05
N THR A 219 8.74 -6.49 -7.61
CA THR A 219 9.46 -7.45 -8.48
C THR A 219 8.85 -7.59 -9.87
N LEU A 220 7.53 -7.53 -10.01
CA LEU A 220 6.81 -7.85 -11.24
C LEU A 220 6.06 -6.66 -11.84
N PHE A 221 5.84 -5.61 -11.05
CA PHE A 221 5.09 -4.44 -11.51
C PHE A 221 5.87 -3.69 -12.60
N GLN A 222 5.21 -3.47 -13.72
CA GLN A 222 5.73 -2.65 -14.81
C GLN A 222 4.83 -1.42 -14.95
N PRO A 223 5.35 -0.21 -14.68
CA PRO A 223 4.57 1.00 -14.80
C PRO A 223 4.15 1.20 -16.27
N THR A 224 2.85 1.34 -16.48
CA THR A 224 2.34 1.71 -17.81
C THR A 224 2.83 3.13 -18.12
N PRO A 225 3.39 3.39 -19.31
CA PRO A 225 3.75 4.75 -19.71
C PRO A 225 2.54 5.66 -19.57
N VAL A 226 2.65 6.70 -18.76
CA VAL A 226 1.59 7.70 -18.64
C VAL A 226 1.54 8.48 -19.94
N SER A 227 0.58 8.15 -20.81
CA SER A 227 0.31 8.98 -21.98
C SER A 227 -0.12 10.38 -21.49
N ALA A 228 0.59 11.40 -21.92
CA ALA A 228 0.38 12.80 -21.54
C ALA A 228 -0.98 13.40 -22.00
N GLY A 229 -1.94 12.56 -22.39
CA GLY A 229 -3.13 12.98 -23.13
C GLY A 229 -4.52 12.57 -22.60
N ALA A 230 -4.65 11.78 -21.54
CA ALA A 230 -5.97 11.48 -21.00
C ALA A 230 -6.42 12.57 -20.01
N ALA A 231 -6.90 13.70 -20.52
CA ALA A 231 -7.62 14.66 -19.71
C ALA A 231 -8.92 14.00 -19.20
N VAL A 232 -9.03 13.81 -17.89
CA VAL A 232 -10.32 13.49 -17.24
C VAL A 232 -11.24 14.69 -17.48
N PRO A 233 -12.41 14.54 -18.11
CA PRO A 233 -13.38 15.63 -18.18
C PRO A 233 -13.76 16.01 -16.74
N LEU A 234 -13.55 17.26 -16.39
CA LEU A 234 -14.10 17.79 -15.14
C LEU A 234 -15.62 17.69 -15.22
N PRO A 235 -16.32 17.21 -14.16
CA PRO A 235 -17.77 17.31 -14.12
C PRO A 235 -18.14 18.79 -14.25
N THR A 236 -18.94 19.12 -15.26
CA THR A 236 -19.57 20.43 -15.40
C THR A 236 -20.49 20.61 -14.19
N VAL A 237 -20.15 21.54 -13.32
CA VAL A 237 -21.05 22.00 -12.28
C VAL A 237 -22.18 22.71 -12.99
N ASP A 238 -23.32 22.02 -13.17
CA ASP A 238 -24.58 22.68 -13.57
C ASP A 238 -24.92 23.69 -12.48
N ARG A 239 -24.77 24.97 -12.81
CA ARG A 239 -25.34 26.05 -12.00
C ARG A 239 -26.85 25.89 -12.07
N PRO A 240 -27.54 25.81 -10.92
CA PRO A 240 -28.98 25.87 -10.94
C PRO A 240 -29.38 27.24 -11.59
N GLN A 241 -30.05 27.14 -12.73
CA GLN A 241 -30.70 28.30 -13.34
C GLN A 241 -31.76 28.79 -12.34
N GLY A 242 -31.70 30.05 -12.02
CA GLY A 242 -32.52 30.68 -11.00
C GLY A 242 -34.04 30.59 -11.29
N LEU A 243 -34.78 30.54 -10.22
CA LEU A 243 -36.15 31.04 -10.10
C LEU A 243 -36.10 32.26 -9.20
#